data_4d4a0f5d1455203eb5c3a2471c8df595
#
_entry.id   4d4a0f5d1455203eb5c3a2471c8df595
#
_cell.length_a   1.000
_cell.length_b   1.000
_cell.length_c   1.000
_cell.angle_alpha   90.00
_cell.angle_beta   90.00
_cell.angle_gamma   90.00
#
_symmetry.space_group_name_H-M   'P 1'
#
loop_
_entity.id
_entity.type
_entity.pdbx_description
1 polymer ?
#
loop_
_entity_poly.entity_id
_entity_poly.type
_entity_poly.pdbx_seq_one_letter_code
_entity_poly.pdbx_strand_id
1 'polypeptide(L)'
;MKRNDLIRCTLCLLIAALLLAGCGRSAPAATPSAEDLKPETDVVRLAYTLELSANGHIFNAIAEQQGYLEDEGIRVEHVMVANDAAVFKAIQKGQIDVASNSGTNLPLQQIAEGMDLTIFGGYMLTGCMPLFSLVDTEWDGLEDLVGKTVACEPNLYAITGPLLDMGYDPLHDIHWLETENQIDRIKAVESGEADFGVVGTTLNYEVNTNPNIKILAYASDFLPNYSCCRVEAPTDWINEHPNTVRALLKAWIRAMAYYDLHHDETVEMVARLTYEEEAIIRAYIDNPHYDMNVDPMKRSVERAWNYMRDMGLFSKEAEQIDIDDHINVELYKQALDACQEQYGSENPKFYERMQAQFALYNN
;
A
#
# COMPACT_ATOMS: atom_id res chain seq x y z
N MET A 1 -71.47 39.74 -0.41
CA MET A 1 -70.30 38.89 -0.04
C MET A 1 -69.69 39.52 1.20
N LYS A 2 -69.70 38.79 2.31
CA LYS A 2 -69.18 39.28 3.61
C LYS A 2 -67.67 39.20 3.63
N ARG A 3 -67.03 40.22 4.21
CA ARG A 3 -65.58 40.45 4.32
C ARG A 3 -64.76 39.22 4.82
N ASN A 4 -65.46 38.23 5.40
CA ASN A 4 -64.81 36.97 5.88
C ASN A 4 -64.60 35.93 4.80
N ASP A 5 -65.23 36.00 3.63
CA ASP A 5 -65.05 35.03 2.55
C ASP A 5 -63.79 35.35 1.70
N LEU A 6 -63.46 36.67 1.65
CA LEU A 6 -62.19 37.07 0.96
C LEU A 6 -60.92 36.68 1.71
N ILE A 7 -60.96 36.62 3.05
CA ILE A 7 -59.83 36.23 3.90
C ILE A 7 -59.62 34.72 3.84
N ARG A 8 -60.70 33.94 3.67
CA ARG A 8 -60.57 32.45 3.53
C ARG A 8 -59.98 32.00 2.17
N CYS A 9 -60.34 32.74 1.08
CA CYS A 9 -59.72 32.42 -0.25
C CYS A 9 -58.26 32.81 -0.33
N THR A 10 -57.81 33.90 0.33
CA THR A 10 -56.40 34.31 0.32
C THR A 10 -55.54 33.41 1.19
N LEU A 11 -56.06 32.81 2.27
CA LEU A 11 -55.33 31.88 3.12
C LEU A 11 -55.17 30.51 2.48
N CYS A 12 -56.16 30.05 1.69
CA CYS A 12 -56.06 28.78 0.94
C CYS A 12 -55.06 28.84 -0.24
N LEU A 13 -54.90 30.01 -0.87
CA LEU A 13 -53.93 30.22 -1.94
C LEU A 13 -52.48 30.34 -1.42
N LEU A 14 -52.25 30.82 -0.22
CA LEU A 14 -50.95 30.88 0.44
C LEU A 14 -50.49 29.51 0.96
N ILE A 15 -51.38 28.63 1.38
CA ILE A 15 -51.06 27.26 1.82
C ILE A 15 -50.77 26.34 0.62
N ALA A 16 -51.42 26.55 -0.54
CA ALA A 16 -51.13 25.81 -1.77
C ALA A 16 -49.79 26.20 -2.39
N ALA A 17 -49.30 27.44 -2.20
CA ALA A 17 -47.97 27.87 -2.67
C ALA A 17 -46.80 27.37 -1.81
N LEU A 18 -47.04 27.05 -0.53
CA LEU A 18 -46.04 26.47 0.39
C LEU A 18 -45.88 24.97 0.27
N LEU A 19 -46.78 24.24 -0.38
CA LEU A 19 -46.70 22.80 -0.60
C LEU A 19 -46.04 22.43 -1.95
N LEU A 20 -45.73 23.39 -2.82
CA LEU A 20 -45.05 23.20 -4.09
C LEU A 20 -43.53 23.50 -4.04
N ALA A 21 -43.03 23.99 -2.88
CA ALA A 21 -41.60 24.27 -2.68
C ALA A 21 -40.81 23.11 -2.04
N GLY A 22 -41.38 21.91 -1.88
CA GLY A 22 -40.85 20.79 -1.11
C GLY A 22 -40.46 19.56 -1.91
N CYS A 23 -40.25 19.64 -3.23
CA CYS A 23 -39.63 18.57 -4.02
C CYS A 23 -38.45 19.13 -4.81
N GLY A 24 -37.39 19.52 -4.08
CA GLY A 24 -36.06 19.65 -4.64
C GLY A 24 -35.59 18.25 -5.00
N ARG A 25 -35.89 17.76 -6.20
CA ARG A 25 -35.11 16.70 -6.81
C ARG A 25 -33.70 17.25 -6.88
N SER A 26 -32.78 16.69 -6.08
CA SER A 26 -31.37 16.82 -6.34
C SER A 26 -31.18 16.42 -7.80
N ALA A 27 -30.75 17.32 -8.64
CA ALA A 27 -30.34 16.96 -9.99
C ALA A 27 -29.27 15.90 -9.84
N PRO A 28 -29.28 14.81 -10.63
CA PRO A 28 -28.18 13.89 -10.64
C PRO A 28 -26.90 14.71 -10.89
N ALA A 29 -25.85 14.45 -10.11
CA ALA A 29 -24.57 15.10 -10.30
C ALA A 29 -24.21 14.94 -11.79
N ALA A 30 -23.87 16.04 -12.45
CA ALA A 30 -23.49 16.00 -13.85
C ALA A 30 -22.28 15.06 -13.96
N THR A 31 -22.32 14.14 -14.92
CA THR A 31 -21.16 13.31 -15.24
C THR A 31 -20.03 14.28 -15.64
N PRO A 32 -18.83 14.18 -15.02
CA PRO A 32 -17.72 15.06 -15.33
C PRO A 32 -17.42 15.03 -16.84
N SER A 33 -17.08 16.16 -17.42
CA SER A 33 -16.63 16.21 -18.82
C SER A 33 -15.24 15.60 -18.93
N ALA A 34 -14.82 15.19 -20.12
CA ALA A 34 -13.46 14.68 -20.35
C ALA A 34 -12.37 15.71 -19.99
N GLU A 35 -12.71 17.00 -19.99
CA GLU A 35 -11.82 18.09 -19.59
C GLU A 35 -11.69 18.21 -18.07
N ASP A 36 -12.74 17.89 -17.32
CA ASP A 36 -12.75 17.85 -15.85
C ASP A 36 -11.96 16.66 -15.30
N LEU A 37 -11.59 15.70 -16.15
CA LEU A 37 -10.86 14.47 -15.78
C LEU A 37 -9.38 14.48 -16.21
N LYS A 38 -8.88 15.60 -16.78
CA LYS A 38 -7.45 15.71 -17.12
C LYS A 38 -6.60 15.78 -15.86
N PRO A 39 -5.41 15.13 -15.86
CA PRO A 39 -4.43 15.31 -14.81
C PRO A 39 -4.10 16.80 -14.59
N GLU A 40 -3.99 17.22 -13.36
CA GLU A 40 -3.63 18.58 -12.95
C GLU A 40 -2.14 18.88 -13.25
N THR A 41 -1.32 17.82 -13.23
CA THR A 41 0.08 17.84 -13.67
C THR A 41 0.37 16.67 -14.59
N ASP A 42 1.28 16.87 -15.55
CA ASP A 42 1.75 15.82 -16.47
C ASP A 42 2.99 15.08 -15.94
N VAL A 43 3.52 15.49 -14.77
CA VAL A 43 4.69 14.88 -14.15
C VAL A 43 4.39 14.49 -12.74
N VAL A 44 4.71 13.24 -12.38
CA VAL A 44 4.70 12.73 -11.00
C VAL A 44 6.12 12.34 -10.61
N ARG A 45 6.68 13.01 -9.58
CA ARG A 45 7.99 12.65 -9.01
C ARG A 45 7.82 11.49 -8.04
N LEU A 46 8.20 10.30 -8.49
CA LEU A 46 8.02 9.05 -7.78
C LEU A 46 9.33 8.63 -7.09
N ALA A 47 9.28 8.48 -5.78
CA ALA A 47 10.42 7.99 -5.02
C ALA A 47 10.57 6.48 -5.10
N TYR A 48 11.80 6.02 -5.12
CA TYR A 48 12.18 4.66 -4.79
C TYR A 48 13.58 4.62 -4.15
N THR A 49 13.84 3.59 -3.36
CA THR A 49 15.10 3.44 -2.67
C THR A 49 16.06 2.53 -3.43
N LEU A 50 17.36 2.70 -3.21
CA LEU A 50 18.40 1.86 -3.80
C LEU A 50 18.29 0.40 -3.34
N GLU A 51 17.87 0.18 -2.10
CA GLU A 51 17.69 -1.17 -1.54
C GLU A 51 16.55 -1.93 -2.21
N LEU A 52 15.63 -1.20 -2.84
CA LEU A 52 14.47 -1.73 -3.55
C LEU A 52 14.62 -1.64 -5.08
N SER A 53 15.82 -1.35 -5.58
CA SER A 53 16.05 -1.13 -7.03
C SER A 53 15.64 -2.33 -7.88
N ALA A 54 15.88 -3.55 -7.42
CA ALA A 54 15.44 -4.79 -8.08
C ALA A 54 13.93 -5.00 -8.00
N ASN A 55 13.29 -4.40 -6.99
CA ASN A 55 11.84 -4.46 -6.73
C ASN A 55 11.14 -3.15 -6.96
N GLY A 56 11.78 -2.14 -7.50
CA GLY A 56 11.13 -0.86 -7.78
C GLY A 56 9.72 -1.10 -8.31
N HIS A 57 8.80 -0.25 -8.07
CA HIS A 57 7.38 -0.48 -8.34
C HIS A 57 7.15 -1.12 -9.72
N ILE A 58 7.04 -2.47 -9.78
CA ILE A 58 6.97 -3.26 -11.03
C ILE A 58 5.84 -2.76 -11.93
N PHE A 59 4.69 -2.41 -11.35
CA PHE A 59 3.56 -1.90 -12.13
C PHE A 59 3.87 -0.55 -12.77
N ASN A 60 4.72 0.28 -12.14
CA ASN A 60 5.19 1.50 -12.78
C ASN A 60 6.08 1.18 -13.98
N ALA A 61 7.01 0.23 -13.83
CA ALA A 61 7.87 -0.21 -14.93
C ALA A 61 7.07 -0.79 -16.10
N ILE A 62 6.05 -1.61 -15.82
CA ILE A 62 5.13 -2.13 -16.84
C ILE A 62 4.36 -0.97 -17.48
N ALA A 63 3.81 -0.05 -16.69
CA ALA A 63 3.03 1.06 -17.20
C ALA A 63 3.84 1.98 -18.13
N GLU A 64 5.12 2.20 -17.83
CA GLU A 64 6.04 2.93 -18.71
C GLU A 64 6.31 2.16 -20.00
N GLN A 65 6.66 0.87 -19.91
CA GLN A 65 7.02 0.06 -21.06
C GLN A 65 5.84 -0.20 -22.00
N GLN A 66 4.62 -0.28 -21.48
CA GLN A 66 3.39 -0.49 -22.25
C GLN A 66 2.72 0.83 -22.70
N GLY A 67 3.25 1.98 -22.29
CA GLY A 67 2.70 3.30 -22.63
C GLY A 67 1.44 3.68 -21.85
N TYR A 68 1.11 2.98 -20.75
CA TYR A 68 -0.12 3.24 -19.99
C TYR A 68 -0.11 4.58 -19.25
N LEU A 69 1.06 5.06 -18.83
CA LEU A 69 1.19 6.41 -18.25
C LEU A 69 0.94 7.48 -19.29
N GLU A 70 1.46 7.31 -20.52
CA GLU A 70 1.25 8.23 -21.63
C GLU A 70 -0.22 8.27 -22.07
N ASP A 71 -0.89 7.12 -22.11
CA ASP A 71 -2.33 7.02 -22.40
C ASP A 71 -3.18 7.83 -21.39
N GLU A 72 -2.75 7.89 -20.14
CA GLU A 72 -3.41 8.68 -19.08
C GLU A 72 -2.91 10.15 -19.02
N GLY A 73 -2.00 10.55 -19.90
CA GLY A 73 -1.50 11.93 -20.05
C GLY A 73 -0.50 12.32 -18.96
N ILE A 74 0.18 11.38 -18.34
CA ILE A 74 1.20 11.60 -17.31
C ILE A 74 2.52 10.90 -17.67
N ARG A 75 3.59 11.33 -17.04
CA ARG A 75 4.88 10.65 -16.99
C ARG A 75 5.43 10.63 -15.58
N VAL A 76 6.24 9.64 -15.28
CA VAL A 76 6.92 9.53 -13.98
C VAL A 76 8.35 10.05 -14.12
N GLU A 77 8.76 10.87 -13.15
CA GLU A 77 10.15 11.23 -12.92
C GLU A 77 10.65 10.46 -11.70
N HIS A 78 11.56 9.52 -11.94
CA HIS A 78 12.11 8.68 -10.90
C HIS A 78 13.10 9.43 -10.03
N VAL A 79 12.81 9.55 -8.74
CA VAL A 79 13.68 10.18 -7.75
C VAL A 79 14.26 9.11 -6.84
N MET A 80 15.53 8.77 -7.07
CA MET A 80 16.23 7.79 -6.25
C MET A 80 16.71 8.42 -4.95
N VAL A 81 16.45 7.76 -3.83
CA VAL A 81 16.89 8.15 -2.49
C VAL A 81 17.66 7.01 -1.81
N ALA A 82 18.47 7.34 -0.84
CA ALA A 82 19.40 6.38 -0.22
C ALA A 82 18.69 5.27 0.57
N ASN A 83 17.60 5.61 1.26
CA ASN A 83 16.82 4.70 2.09
C ASN A 83 15.42 5.30 2.37
N ASP A 84 14.55 4.54 3.02
CA ASP A 84 13.17 4.94 3.31
C ASP A 84 13.07 6.20 4.17
N ALA A 85 13.96 6.39 5.14
CA ALA A 85 13.99 7.62 5.95
C ALA A 85 14.28 8.87 5.10
N ALA A 86 15.00 8.73 3.99
CA ALA A 86 15.26 9.81 3.05
C ALA A 86 14.04 10.13 2.16
N VAL A 87 13.14 9.16 1.92
CA VAL A 87 11.87 9.38 1.19
C VAL A 87 11.05 10.46 1.88
N PHE A 88 10.73 10.29 3.16
CA PHE A 88 9.87 11.22 3.89
C PHE A 88 10.51 12.62 4.05
N LYS A 89 11.84 12.68 4.21
CA LYS A 89 12.56 13.96 4.20
C LYS A 89 12.48 14.67 2.84
N ALA A 90 12.49 13.91 1.75
CA ALA A 90 12.38 14.47 0.40
C ALA A 90 10.93 14.92 0.10
N ILE A 91 9.91 14.20 0.59
CA ILE A 91 8.51 14.62 0.57
C ILE A 91 8.34 15.96 1.31
N GLN A 92 8.84 16.08 2.55
CA GLN A 92 8.76 17.32 3.34
C GLN A 92 9.40 18.52 2.65
N LYS A 93 10.40 18.28 1.79
CA LYS A 93 11.09 19.32 1.00
C LYS A 93 10.41 19.60 -0.35
N GLY A 94 9.34 18.91 -0.68
CA GLY A 94 8.67 19.01 -1.97
C GLY A 94 9.54 18.53 -3.15
N GLN A 95 10.47 17.61 -2.90
CA GLN A 95 11.33 17.00 -3.93
C GLN A 95 10.69 15.77 -4.56
N ILE A 96 9.77 15.15 -3.88
CA ILE A 96 9.02 13.95 -4.25
C ILE A 96 7.55 14.23 -4.04
N ASP A 97 6.71 13.75 -4.96
CA ASP A 97 5.26 13.84 -4.87
C ASP A 97 4.66 12.59 -4.24
N VAL A 98 5.16 11.42 -4.63
CA VAL A 98 4.62 10.11 -4.24
C VAL A 98 5.75 9.19 -3.79
N ALA A 99 5.56 8.56 -2.62
CA ALA A 99 6.34 7.41 -2.21
C ALA A 99 5.64 6.13 -2.67
N SER A 100 6.34 5.25 -3.35
CA SER A 100 5.70 4.18 -4.11
C SER A 100 5.83 2.78 -3.53
N ASN A 101 6.66 2.59 -2.52
CA ASN A 101 7.01 1.25 -2.05
C ASN A 101 7.52 1.25 -0.60
N SER A 102 7.01 2.14 0.23
CA SER A 102 7.37 2.19 1.65
C SER A 102 6.74 1.03 2.41
N GLY A 103 7.49 0.36 3.28
CA GLY A 103 6.90 -0.59 4.23
C GLY A 103 5.83 0.10 5.05
N THR A 104 4.67 -0.52 5.23
CA THR A 104 3.48 0.11 5.84
C THR A 104 3.74 0.72 7.22
N ASN A 105 4.63 0.12 8.01
CA ASN A 105 5.04 0.67 9.32
C ASN A 105 5.64 2.08 9.22
N LEU A 106 6.30 2.42 8.12
CA LEU A 106 7.01 3.69 7.97
C LEU A 106 6.06 4.89 7.78
N PRO A 107 5.14 4.92 6.78
CA PRO A 107 4.17 6.00 6.69
C PRO A 107 3.28 6.09 7.93
N LEU A 108 2.91 4.97 8.57
CA LEU A 108 2.16 5.00 9.82
C LEU A 108 2.92 5.68 10.96
N GLN A 109 4.21 5.42 11.07
CA GLN A 109 5.05 6.12 12.05
C GLN A 109 5.16 7.62 11.76
N GLN A 110 5.32 8.01 10.49
CA GLN A 110 5.36 9.42 10.10
C GLN A 110 4.03 10.13 10.37
N ILE A 111 2.90 9.48 10.12
CA ILE A 111 1.56 9.98 10.48
C ILE A 111 1.45 10.14 12.00
N ALA A 112 1.88 9.14 12.77
CA ALA A 112 1.88 9.20 14.24
C ALA A 112 2.77 10.33 14.80
N GLU A 113 3.80 10.73 14.08
CA GLU A 113 4.68 11.87 14.37
C GLU A 113 4.12 13.22 13.87
N GLY A 114 2.93 13.22 13.24
CA GLY A 114 2.22 14.42 12.81
C GLY A 114 2.51 14.85 11.37
N MET A 115 3.09 13.97 10.53
CA MET A 115 3.21 14.24 9.10
C MET A 115 1.86 14.02 8.41
N ASP A 116 1.40 15.02 7.66
CA ASP A 116 0.13 14.94 6.94
C ASP A 116 0.29 14.19 5.61
N LEU A 117 0.15 12.88 5.70
CA LEU A 117 0.23 11.93 4.59
C LEU A 117 -1.11 11.23 4.40
N THR A 118 -1.43 10.86 3.16
CA THR A 118 -2.55 10.00 2.83
C THR A 118 -2.06 8.79 2.03
N ILE A 119 -2.40 7.60 2.50
CA ILE A 119 -2.23 6.33 1.80
C ILE A 119 -3.37 6.19 0.81
N PHE A 120 -3.05 6.02 -0.47
CA PHE A 120 -4.06 5.93 -1.54
C PHE A 120 -3.90 4.69 -2.43
N GLY A 121 -2.86 3.90 -2.19
CA GLY A 121 -2.56 2.71 -2.95
C GLY A 121 -1.65 1.75 -2.21
N GLY A 122 -1.26 0.70 -2.91
CA GLY A 122 -0.32 -0.29 -2.44
C GLY A 122 0.61 -0.76 -3.55
N TYR A 123 1.58 -1.57 -3.17
CA TYR A 123 2.44 -2.26 -4.10
C TYR A 123 2.51 -3.75 -3.80
N MET A 124 2.81 -4.12 -2.57
CA MET A 124 2.83 -5.50 -2.14
C MET A 124 1.82 -5.72 -1.03
N LEU A 125 0.90 -6.65 -1.28
CA LEU A 125 -0.17 -6.98 -0.36
C LEU A 125 0.37 -7.82 0.79
N THR A 126 1.16 -8.85 0.49
CA THR A 126 1.57 -9.85 1.47
C THR A 126 2.86 -10.56 1.04
N GLY A 127 3.47 -11.30 1.96
CA GLY A 127 4.44 -12.36 1.66
C GLY A 127 5.90 -11.96 1.58
N CYS A 128 6.24 -10.70 1.64
CA CYS A 128 7.58 -10.24 1.30
C CYS A 128 8.68 -10.50 2.34
N MET A 129 8.37 -11.05 3.50
CA MET A 129 9.33 -11.16 4.60
C MET A 129 9.51 -12.61 5.05
N PRO A 130 10.51 -13.33 4.51
CA PRO A 130 10.91 -14.63 5.04
C PRO A 130 11.55 -14.48 6.43
N LEU A 131 11.06 -15.28 7.37
CA LEU A 131 11.70 -15.58 8.64
C LEU A 131 12.60 -16.77 8.44
N PHE A 132 13.85 -16.66 8.82
CA PHE A 132 14.87 -17.71 8.60
C PHE A 132 15.74 -17.94 9.82
N SER A 133 16.41 -19.09 9.83
CA SER A 133 17.39 -19.48 10.83
C SER A 133 18.40 -20.44 10.24
N LEU A 134 19.37 -20.92 11.03
CA LEU A 134 20.26 -22.00 10.63
C LEU A 134 19.49 -23.28 10.29
N VAL A 135 20.00 -24.11 9.38
CA VAL A 135 19.33 -25.32 8.88
C VAL A 135 18.96 -26.31 9.97
N ASP A 136 19.74 -26.39 11.06
CA ASP A 136 19.52 -27.32 12.16
C ASP A 136 18.58 -26.77 13.27
N THR A 137 18.07 -25.53 13.15
CA THR A 137 17.16 -24.94 14.14
C THR A 137 15.83 -25.68 14.14
N GLU A 138 15.35 -26.12 15.29
CA GLU A 138 13.97 -26.61 15.46
C GLU A 138 13.02 -25.41 15.39
N TRP A 139 11.84 -25.63 14.83
CA TRP A 139 10.82 -24.60 14.66
C TRP A 139 9.41 -25.22 14.76
N ASP A 140 8.65 -24.82 15.76
CA ASP A 140 7.28 -25.28 15.98
C ASP A 140 6.25 -24.14 15.74
N GLY A 141 6.69 -22.88 15.83
CA GLY A 141 5.80 -21.72 15.64
C GLY A 141 6.37 -20.41 16.15
N LEU A 142 5.57 -19.35 16.04
CA LEU A 142 5.99 -17.98 16.32
C LEU A 142 6.47 -17.77 17.77
N GLU A 143 5.96 -18.58 18.71
CA GLU A 143 6.38 -18.56 20.11
C GLU A 143 7.86 -18.91 20.32
N ASP A 144 8.49 -19.60 19.36
CA ASP A 144 9.92 -19.94 19.44
C ASP A 144 10.83 -18.71 19.37
N LEU A 145 10.28 -17.54 18.96
CA LEU A 145 11.00 -16.26 19.01
C LEU A 145 11.15 -15.70 20.43
N VAL A 146 10.31 -16.15 21.37
CA VAL A 146 10.31 -15.61 22.74
C VAL A 146 11.59 -16.00 23.47
N GLY A 147 12.28 -15.01 24.04
CA GLY A 147 13.56 -15.15 24.71
C GLY A 147 14.76 -15.33 23.75
N LYS A 148 14.56 -15.18 22.46
CA LYS A 148 15.58 -15.34 21.42
C LYS A 148 16.06 -14.02 20.87
N THR A 149 17.20 -14.05 20.19
CA THR A 149 17.71 -12.90 19.43
C THR A 149 17.22 -12.96 17.98
N VAL A 150 16.51 -11.93 17.55
CA VAL A 150 15.96 -11.80 16.20
C VAL A 150 16.63 -10.62 15.48
N ALA A 151 17.32 -10.88 14.40
CA ALA A 151 17.93 -9.84 13.56
C ALA A 151 16.86 -9.19 12.68
N CYS A 152 16.22 -8.16 13.23
CA CYS A 152 15.17 -7.33 12.61
C CYS A 152 14.84 -6.13 13.49
N GLU A 153 14.06 -5.18 12.97
CA GLU A 153 13.46 -4.09 13.75
C GLU A 153 12.20 -4.58 14.49
N PRO A 154 11.94 -4.08 15.72
CA PRO A 154 10.78 -4.48 16.51
C PRO A 154 9.43 -3.98 15.99
N ASN A 155 9.41 -3.05 15.05
CA ASN A 155 8.20 -2.47 14.47
C ASN A 155 7.60 -3.31 13.33
N LEU A 156 8.08 -4.54 13.12
CA LEU A 156 7.55 -5.47 12.12
C LEU A 156 6.24 -6.10 12.60
N TYR A 157 5.15 -5.34 12.53
CA TYR A 157 3.84 -5.70 13.05
C TYR A 157 3.27 -7.02 12.49
N ALA A 158 3.73 -7.47 11.32
CA ALA A 158 3.31 -8.72 10.74
C ALA A 158 3.80 -9.97 11.52
N ILE A 159 4.81 -9.80 12.37
CA ILE A 159 5.31 -10.82 13.31
C ILE A 159 4.92 -10.44 14.74
N THR A 160 5.17 -9.20 15.14
CA THR A 160 4.94 -8.74 16.51
C THR A 160 3.46 -8.64 16.87
N GLY A 161 2.59 -8.29 15.92
CA GLY A 161 1.14 -8.24 16.16
C GLY A 161 0.53 -9.61 16.54
N PRO A 162 0.77 -10.70 15.80
CA PRO A 162 0.33 -12.03 16.20
C PRO A 162 0.88 -12.48 17.57
N LEU A 163 2.12 -12.15 17.92
CA LEU A 163 2.67 -12.42 19.26
C LEU A 163 1.94 -11.64 20.35
N LEU A 164 1.59 -10.39 20.08
CA LEU A 164 0.75 -9.58 20.99
C LEU A 164 -0.63 -10.22 21.19
N ASP A 165 -1.27 -10.72 20.14
CA ASP A 165 -2.55 -11.44 20.22
C ASP A 165 -2.44 -12.74 21.03
N MET A 166 -1.28 -13.40 21.05
CA MET A 166 -0.99 -14.56 21.88
C MET A 166 -0.71 -14.18 23.35
N GLY A 167 -0.59 -12.90 23.67
CA GLY A 167 -0.39 -12.39 25.04
C GLY A 167 1.07 -12.17 25.44
N TYR A 168 1.99 -12.18 24.49
CA TYR A 168 3.39 -11.80 24.70
C TYR A 168 3.58 -10.29 24.60
N ASP A 169 4.67 -9.79 25.17
CA ASP A 169 5.17 -8.44 24.95
C ASP A 169 6.35 -8.48 23.96
N PRO A 170 6.10 -8.33 22.64
CA PRO A 170 7.15 -8.55 21.66
C PRO A 170 8.33 -7.60 21.79
N LEU A 171 8.13 -6.41 22.39
CA LEU A 171 9.21 -5.44 22.59
C LEU A 171 10.16 -5.82 23.74
N HIS A 172 9.70 -6.62 24.69
CA HIS A 172 10.47 -7.01 25.88
C HIS A 172 10.78 -8.51 25.94
N ASP A 173 9.93 -9.35 25.33
CA ASP A 173 10.10 -10.80 25.35
C ASP A 173 11.03 -11.34 24.26
N ILE A 174 11.45 -10.46 23.30
CA ILE A 174 12.38 -10.78 22.23
C ILE A 174 13.60 -9.85 22.31
N HIS A 175 14.78 -10.38 22.01
CA HIS A 175 16.00 -9.58 21.89
C HIS A 175 16.19 -9.15 20.42
N TRP A 176 15.80 -7.91 20.11
CA TRP A 176 15.93 -7.40 18.75
C TRP A 176 17.38 -6.97 18.47
N LEU A 177 17.93 -7.46 17.36
CA LEU A 177 19.23 -7.07 16.82
C LEU A 177 19.00 -6.21 15.58
N GLU A 178 18.99 -4.90 15.75
CA GLU A 178 18.92 -3.97 14.63
C GLU A 178 20.28 -3.90 13.93
N THR A 179 20.28 -3.91 12.60
CA THR A 179 21.47 -3.90 11.76
C THR A 179 21.48 -2.70 10.83
N GLU A 180 22.64 -2.29 10.32
CA GLU A 180 22.75 -1.18 9.37
C GLU A 180 22.06 -1.47 8.02
N ASN A 181 22.03 -2.74 7.64
CA ASN A 181 21.40 -3.22 6.39
C ASN A 181 20.90 -4.65 6.56
N GLN A 182 20.05 -5.10 5.65
CA GLN A 182 19.42 -6.42 5.76
C GLN A 182 20.39 -7.58 5.46
N ILE A 183 21.48 -7.38 4.70
CA ILE A 183 22.52 -8.40 4.47
C ILE A 183 23.21 -8.77 5.80
N ASP A 184 23.37 -7.82 6.69
CA ASP A 184 24.01 -8.07 7.98
C ASP A 184 23.14 -8.93 8.90
N ARG A 185 21.81 -8.97 8.69
CA ARG A 185 20.91 -9.92 9.39
C ARG A 185 21.20 -11.37 9.02
N ILE A 186 21.48 -11.63 7.74
CA ILE A 186 21.88 -12.96 7.27
C ILE A 186 23.19 -13.38 7.95
N LYS A 187 24.20 -12.48 7.97
CA LYS A 187 25.48 -12.72 8.62
C LYS A 187 25.37 -12.95 10.13
N ALA A 188 24.48 -12.20 10.79
CA ALA A 188 24.23 -12.34 12.23
C ALA A 188 23.68 -13.74 12.55
N VAL A 189 22.78 -14.27 11.73
CA VAL A 189 22.26 -15.64 11.89
C VAL A 189 23.36 -16.66 11.58
N GLU A 190 24.12 -16.50 10.49
CA GLU A 190 25.21 -17.44 10.15
C GLU A 190 26.32 -17.51 11.21
N SER A 191 26.62 -16.37 11.86
CA SER A 191 27.63 -16.32 12.92
C SER A 191 27.12 -16.79 14.28
N GLY A 192 25.80 -16.97 14.45
CA GLY A 192 25.16 -17.29 15.72
C GLY A 192 25.03 -16.07 16.64
N GLU A 193 25.19 -14.85 16.15
CA GLU A 193 24.88 -13.61 16.87
C GLU A 193 23.38 -13.41 17.03
N ALA A 194 22.58 -13.87 16.06
CA ALA A 194 21.13 -13.96 16.14
C ALA A 194 20.66 -15.40 15.94
N ASP A 195 19.59 -15.80 16.66
CA ASP A 195 18.95 -17.09 16.49
C ASP A 195 18.09 -17.12 15.21
N PHE A 196 17.44 -16.00 14.92
CA PHE A 196 16.53 -15.82 13.78
C PHE A 196 16.81 -14.51 13.06
N GLY A 197 16.40 -14.45 11.80
CA GLY A 197 16.48 -13.23 11.00
C GLY A 197 15.25 -13.04 10.11
N VAL A 198 14.97 -11.78 9.77
CA VAL A 198 13.93 -11.43 8.80
C VAL A 198 14.51 -10.47 7.79
N VAL A 199 14.27 -10.73 6.51
CA VAL A 199 14.70 -9.86 5.41
C VAL A 199 13.55 -9.53 4.48
N GLY A 200 13.70 -8.49 3.71
CA GLY A 200 12.74 -8.12 2.67
C GLY A 200 12.87 -8.97 1.41
N THR A 201 12.01 -8.67 0.46
CA THR A 201 11.85 -9.36 -0.82
C THR A 201 13.14 -9.48 -1.61
N THR A 202 13.96 -8.43 -1.64
CA THR A 202 15.20 -8.36 -2.43
C THR A 202 16.21 -9.41 -2.06
N LEU A 203 16.23 -9.84 -0.79
CA LEU A 203 17.16 -10.84 -0.28
C LEU A 203 16.58 -12.26 -0.20
N ASN A 204 15.40 -12.47 -0.78
CA ASN A 204 14.78 -13.80 -0.79
C ASN A 204 15.63 -14.82 -1.55
N TYR A 205 16.29 -14.40 -2.63
CA TYR A 205 17.19 -15.26 -3.40
C TYR A 205 18.41 -15.71 -2.56
N GLU A 206 19.05 -14.78 -1.86
CA GLU A 206 20.20 -15.03 -1.00
C GLU A 206 19.86 -16.02 0.12
N VAL A 207 18.72 -15.80 0.79
CA VAL A 207 18.27 -16.71 1.86
C VAL A 207 17.92 -18.10 1.30
N ASN A 208 17.21 -18.17 0.17
CA ASN A 208 16.82 -19.45 -0.44
C ASN A 208 18.00 -20.27 -0.98
N THR A 209 19.05 -19.61 -1.42
CA THR A 209 20.23 -20.28 -2.01
C THR A 209 21.36 -20.52 -1.02
N ASN A 210 21.27 -19.96 0.18
CA ASN A 210 22.29 -20.14 1.21
C ASN A 210 22.18 -21.54 1.86
N PRO A 211 23.22 -22.39 1.74
CA PRO A 211 23.16 -23.77 2.24
C PRO A 211 23.15 -23.90 3.77
N ASN A 212 23.48 -22.84 4.50
CA ASN A 212 23.54 -22.81 5.97
C ASN A 212 22.22 -22.36 6.60
N ILE A 213 21.31 -21.82 5.79
CA ILE A 213 20.07 -21.16 6.23
C ILE A 213 18.87 -21.92 5.67
N LYS A 214 17.78 -21.93 6.42
CA LYS A 214 16.45 -22.33 5.93
C LYS A 214 15.41 -21.27 6.24
N ILE A 215 14.49 -21.07 5.33
CA ILE A 215 13.26 -20.30 5.60
C ILE A 215 12.36 -21.18 6.45
N LEU A 216 11.84 -20.60 7.54
CA LEU A 216 10.97 -21.26 8.50
C LEU A 216 9.49 -20.93 8.17
N ALA A 217 9.21 -19.69 7.84
CA ALA A 217 7.90 -19.17 7.51
C ALA A 217 8.02 -17.84 6.78
N TYR A 218 6.91 -17.36 6.24
CA TYR A 218 6.74 -16.00 5.75
C TYR A 218 5.82 -15.20 6.68
N ALA A 219 5.98 -13.89 6.71
CA ALA A 219 5.12 -13.03 7.54
C ALA A 219 3.62 -13.23 7.28
N SER A 220 3.25 -13.57 6.04
CA SER A 220 1.87 -13.91 5.64
C SER A 220 1.31 -15.18 6.28
N ASP A 221 2.15 -16.10 6.76
CA ASP A 221 1.71 -17.31 7.43
C ASP A 221 1.18 -16.99 8.83
N PHE A 222 1.68 -15.91 9.44
CA PHE A 222 1.26 -15.44 10.77
C PHE A 222 0.17 -14.38 10.69
N LEU A 223 0.25 -13.48 9.72
CA LEU A 223 -0.70 -12.39 9.53
C LEU A 223 -1.14 -12.31 8.06
N PRO A 224 -2.15 -13.11 7.65
CA PRO A 224 -2.65 -13.07 6.28
C PRO A 224 -3.12 -11.67 5.87
N ASN A 225 -2.81 -11.28 4.64
CA ASN A 225 -3.18 -9.97 4.07
C ASN A 225 -2.72 -8.78 4.94
N TYR A 226 -1.49 -8.82 5.38
CA TYR A 226 -0.90 -7.77 6.22
C TYR A 226 -0.44 -6.62 5.36
N SER A 227 -0.92 -5.87 4.69
CA SER A 227 -0.45 -4.71 3.90
C SER A 227 1.08 -4.48 4.01
N CYS A 228 1.87 -5.13 3.15
CA CYS A 228 3.34 -5.08 3.25
C CYS A 228 3.89 -3.68 2.88
N CYS A 229 3.58 -3.20 1.69
CA CYS A 229 4.08 -1.92 1.19
C CYS A 229 2.92 -1.06 0.70
N ARG A 230 2.97 0.23 1.02
CA ARG A 230 1.93 1.20 0.64
C ARG A 230 2.47 2.25 -0.31
N VAL A 231 1.52 2.98 -0.88
CA VAL A 231 1.76 4.16 -1.71
C VAL A 231 1.08 5.34 -1.04
N GLU A 232 1.87 6.35 -0.74
CA GLU A 232 1.41 7.54 -0.03
C GLU A 232 1.95 8.84 -0.65
N ALA A 233 1.26 9.92 -0.36
CA ALA A 233 1.65 11.28 -0.74
C ALA A 233 1.19 12.28 0.32
N PRO A 234 1.68 13.54 0.31
CA PRO A 234 1.12 14.60 1.12
C PRO A 234 -0.37 14.76 0.84
N THR A 235 -1.17 14.86 1.91
CA THR A 235 -2.63 15.00 1.80
C THR A 235 -3.03 16.19 0.93
N ASP A 236 -2.37 17.33 1.11
CA ASP A 236 -2.62 18.52 0.31
C ASP A 236 -2.32 18.27 -1.18
N TRP A 237 -1.24 17.56 -1.51
CA TRP A 237 -0.91 17.25 -2.89
C TRP A 237 -1.98 16.36 -3.55
N ILE A 238 -2.49 15.35 -2.85
CA ILE A 238 -3.59 14.50 -3.35
C ILE A 238 -4.86 15.33 -3.59
N ASN A 239 -5.18 16.23 -2.67
CA ASN A 239 -6.35 17.09 -2.77
C ASN A 239 -6.25 18.09 -3.94
N GLU A 240 -5.05 18.56 -4.24
CA GLU A 240 -4.78 19.45 -5.37
C GLU A 240 -4.67 18.72 -6.71
N HIS A 241 -4.37 17.41 -6.71
CA HIS A 241 -4.09 16.62 -7.90
C HIS A 241 -4.91 15.30 -7.99
N PRO A 242 -6.22 15.29 -7.70
CA PRO A 242 -7.00 14.06 -7.65
C PRO A 242 -7.08 13.33 -8.99
N ASN A 243 -7.09 14.05 -10.12
CA ASN A 243 -7.11 13.42 -11.44
C ASN A 243 -5.75 12.82 -11.80
N THR A 244 -4.65 13.47 -11.38
CA THR A 244 -3.29 12.93 -11.56
C THR A 244 -3.11 11.63 -10.79
N VAL A 245 -3.58 11.58 -9.52
CA VAL A 245 -3.56 10.36 -8.69
C VAL A 245 -4.40 9.26 -9.34
N ARG A 246 -5.60 9.59 -9.82
CA ARG A 246 -6.45 8.62 -10.53
C ARG A 246 -5.82 8.12 -11.81
N ALA A 247 -5.17 8.99 -12.60
CA ALA A 247 -4.45 8.61 -13.81
C ALA A 247 -3.31 7.64 -13.51
N LEU A 248 -2.53 7.91 -12.45
CA LEU A 248 -1.46 7.03 -11.98
C LEU A 248 -2.00 5.65 -11.57
N LEU A 249 -3.07 5.63 -10.76
CA LEU A 249 -3.72 4.38 -10.34
C LEU A 249 -4.30 3.59 -11.51
N LYS A 250 -4.91 4.25 -12.52
CA LYS A 250 -5.40 3.59 -13.73
C LYS A 250 -4.26 2.92 -14.50
N ALA A 251 -3.14 3.63 -14.69
CA ALA A 251 -1.97 3.07 -15.36
C ALA A 251 -1.42 1.84 -14.62
N TRP A 252 -1.37 1.89 -13.30
CA TRP A 252 -0.90 0.77 -12.47
C TRP A 252 -1.90 -0.41 -12.41
N ILE A 253 -3.21 -0.16 -12.37
CA ILE A 253 -4.23 -1.21 -12.45
C ILE A 253 -4.16 -1.95 -13.78
N ARG A 254 -3.97 -1.22 -14.91
CA ARG A 254 -3.73 -1.83 -16.22
C ARG A 254 -2.44 -2.66 -16.23
N ALA A 255 -1.38 -2.13 -15.63
CA ALA A 255 -0.11 -2.84 -15.50
C ALA A 255 -0.24 -4.11 -14.66
N MET A 256 -1.04 -4.08 -13.59
CA MET A 256 -1.36 -5.27 -12.79
C MET A 256 -2.17 -6.30 -13.58
N ALA A 257 -3.13 -5.86 -14.42
CA ALA A 257 -3.88 -6.74 -15.31
C ALA A 257 -2.99 -7.36 -16.40
N TYR A 258 -2.01 -6.61 -16.90
CA TYR A 258 -0.98 -7.12 -17.82
C TYR A 258 -0.10 -8.16 -17.14
N TYR A 259 0.42 -7.87 -15.95
CA TYR A 259 1.24 -8.78 -15.15
C TYR A 259 0.54 -10.13 -14.91
N ASP A 260 -0.76 -10.13 -14.61
CA ASP A 260 -1.58 -11.33 -14.38
C ASP A 260 -1.59 -12.28 -15.61
N LEU A 261 -1.40 -11.75 -16.81
CA LEU A 261 -1.40 -12.52 -18.07
C LEU A 261 0.01 -12.77 -18.62
N HIS A 262 0.99 -11.94 -18.28
CA HIS A 262 2.30 -11.86 -18.91
C HIS A 262 3.46 -11.97 -17.89
N HIS A 263 3.39 -12.99 -17.05
CA HIS A 263 4.30 -13.18 -15.92
C HIS A 263 5.76 -13.33 -16.36
N ASP A 264 6.04 -14.24 -17.31
CA ASP A 264 7.41 -14.47 -17.81
C ASP A 264 7.99 -13.24 -18.53
N GLU A 265 7.19 -12.56 -19.34
CA GLU A 265 7.59 -11.34 -20.02
C GLU A 265 7.92 -10.21 -19.00
N THR A 266 7.22 -10.19 -17.87
CA THR A 266 7.53 -9.25 -16.79
C THR A 266 8.86 -9.58 -16.13
N VAL A 267 9.16 -10.86 -15.87
CA VAL A 267 10.46 -11.27 -15.33
C VAL A 267 11.60 -10.82 -16.25
N GLU A 268 11.51 -11.11 -17.55
CA GLU A 268 12.52 -10.70 -18.54
C GLU A 268 12.68 -9.16 -18.59
N MET A 269 11.55 -8.42 -18.51
CA MET A 269 11.55 -6.98 -18.52
C MET A 269 12.24 -6.40 -17.27
N VAL A 270 11.86 -6.88 -16.08
CA VAL A 270 12.44 -6.41 -14.82
C VAL A 270 13.92 -6.73 -14.76
N ALA A 271 14.33 -7.96 -15.10
CA ALA A 271 15.73 -8.35 -15.15
C ALA A 271 16.58 -7.43 -16.04
N ARG A 272 16.04 -7.07 -17.21
CA ARG A 272 16.71 -6.12 -18.13
C ARG A 272 16.79 -4.69 -17.56
N LEU A 273 15.73 -4.22 -16.89
CA LEU A 273 15.69 -2.86 -16.35
C LEU A 273 16.57 -2.69 -15.10
N THR A 274 16.70 -3.74 -14.30
CA THR A 274 17.48 -3.72 -13.06
C THR A 274 18.92 -4.21 -13.25
N TYR A 275 19.23 -4.79 -14.41
CA TYR A 275 20.51 -5.47 -14.70
C TYR A 275 20.79 -6.66 -13.76
N GLU A 276 19.74 -7.26 -13.21
CA GLU A 276 19.80 -8.45 -12.37
C GLU A 276 19.60 -9.74 -13.18
N GLU A 277 20.05 -10.86 -12.63
CA GLU A 277 19.78 -12.17 -13.23
C GLU A 277 18.29 -12.54 -13.06
N GLU A 278 17.68 -13.17 -14.07
CA GLU A 278 16.30 -13.63 -14.00
C GLU A 278 16.01 -14.51 -12.78
N ALA A 279 16.97 -15.31 -12.33
CA ALA A 279 16.84 -16.15 -11.15
C ALA A 279 16.56 -15.35 -9.88
N ILE A 280 17.16 -14.17 -9.73
CA ILE A 280 16.92 -13.25 -8.63
C ILE A 280 15.51 -12.70 -8.72
N ILE A 281 15.09 -12.26 -9.92
CA ILE A 281 13.76 -11.73 -10.15
C ILE A 281 12.68 -12.79 -9.89
N ARG A 282 12.88 -14.02 -10.38
CA ARG A 282 11.97 -15.14 -10.17
C ARG A 282 11.84 -15.54 -8.71
N ALA A 283 12.88 -15.39 -7.90
CA ALA A 283 12.85 -15.74 -6.49
C ALA A 283 11.77 -14.98 -5.69
N TYR A 284 11.34 -13.82 -6.19
CA TYR A 284 10.22 -13.09 -5.58
C TYR A 284 8.98 -13.04 -6.49
N ILE A 285 9.11 -12.85 -7.80
CA ILE A 285 7.93 -12.80 -8.69
C ILE A 285 7.19 -14.15 -8.70
N ASP A 286 7.91 -15.29 -8.76
CA ASP A 286 7.33 -16.63 -8.79
C ASP A 286 6.98 -17.17 -7.38
N ASN A 287 7.26 -16.43 -6.32
CA ASN A 287 7.03 -16.89 -4.97
C ASN A 287 5.53 -16.84 -4.63
N PRO A 288 4.90 -17.98 -4.29
CA PRO A 288 3.47 -18.05 -4.03
C PRO A 288 3.03 -17.28 -2.76
N HIS A 289 3.96 -16.87 -1.91
CA HIS A 289 3.67 -16.01 -0.76
C HIS A 289 3.55 -14.54 -1.14
N TYR A 290 3.98 -14.13 -2.34
CA TYR A 290 3.97 -12.74 -2.76
C TYR A 290 2.73 -12.43 -3.57
N ASP A 291 1.99 -11.44 -3.13
CA ASP A 291 0.86 -10.86 -3.85
C ASP A 291 1.12 -9.37 -4.04
N MET A 292 1.43 -8.99 -5.27
CA MET A 292 1.66 -7.60 -5.65
C MET A 292 0.34 -6.98 -6.09
N ASN A 293 -0.04 -5.88 -5.44
CA ASN A 293 -1.36 -5.30 -5.63
C ASN A 293 -1.39 -3.81 -5.28
N VAL A 294 -2.00 -3.00 -6.13
CA VAL A 294 -2.10 -1.54 -5.93
C VAL A 294 -3.28 -1.10 -5.08
N ASP A 295 -4.09 -2.03 -4.57
CA ASP A 295 -5.20 -1.76 -3.66
C ASP A 295 -4.68 -1.15 -2.34
N PRO A 296 -5.27 -0.07 -1.82
CA PRO A 296 -4.85 0.55 -0.56
C PRO A 296 -5.03 -0.35 0.66
N MET A 297 -5.95 -1.33 0.63
CA MET A 297 -6.17 -2.32 1.70
C MET A 297 -6.45 -1.67 3.08
N LYS A 298 -7.41 -0.76 3.14
CA LYS A 298 -7.74 0.04 4.31
C LYS A 298 -7.76 -0.77 5.62
N ARG A 299 -8.54 -1.86 5.67
CA ARG A 299 -8.64 -2.69 6.90
C ARG A 299 -7.31 -3.29 7.35
N SER A 300 -6.41 -3.59 6.40
CA SER A 300 -5.09 -4.10 6.73
C SER A 300 -4.17 -3.01 7.25
N VAL A 301 -4.31 -1.78 6.75
CA VAL A 301 -3.60 -0.59 7.25
C VAL A 301 -4.10 -0.21 8.64
N GLU A 302 -5.42 -0.19 8.87
CA GLU A 302 -6.03 0.02 10.19
C GLU A 302 -5.53 -1.01 11.21
N ARG A 303 -5.45 -2.29 10.80
CA ARG A 303 -4.92 -3.37 11.66
C ARG A 303 -3.45 -3.12 12.00
N ALA A 304 -2.63 -2.71 11.04
CA ALA A 304 -1.23 -2.36 11.27
C ALA A 304 -1.10 -1.20 12.26
N TRP A 305 -1.88 -0.13 12.07
CA TRP A 305 -1.95 1.01 13.00
C TRP A 305 -2.29 0.57 14.42
N ASN A 306 -3.31 -0.26 14.58
CA ASN A 306 -3.74 -0.75 15.88
C ASN A 306 -2.64 -1.58 16.56
N TYR A 307 -1.98 -2.51 15.86
CA TYR A 307 -0.87 -3.27 16.42
C TYR A 307 0.28 -2.37 16.86
N MET A 308 0.70 -1.42 16.02
CA MET A 308 1.79 -0.52 16.36
C MET A 308 1.45 0.38 17.56
N ARG A 309 0.20 0.88 17.64
CA ARG A 309 -0.30 1.64 18.80
C ARG A 309 -0.32 0.79 20.06
N ASP A 310 -0.88 -0.42 19.99
CA ASP A 310 -1.11 -1.30 21.15
C ASP A 310 0.22 -1.86 21.68
N MET A 311 1.26 -1.95 20.85
CA MET A 311 2.64 -2.21 21.25
C MET A 311 3.33 -0.98 21.89
N GLY A 312 2.73 0.21 21.84
CA GLY A 312 3.34 1.42 22.40
C GLY A 312 4.43 2.04 21.53
N LEU A 313 4.44 1.74 20.21
CA LEU A 313 5.39 2.30 19.26
C LEU A 313 5.10 3.77 18.91
N PHE A 314 3.90 4.25 19.20
CA PHE A 314 3.49 5.62 18.93
C PHE A 314 3.54 6.48 20.20
N SER A 315 3.73 7.79 19.99
CA SER A 315 3.61 8.76 21.07
C SER A 315 2.15 8.91 21.53
N LYS A 316 1.92 9.50 22.71
CA LYS A 316 0.56 9.76 23.20
C LYS A 316 -0.23 10.74 22.33
N GLU A 317 0.44 11.60 21.61
CA GLU A 317 -0.16 12.55 20.69
C GLU A 317 -0.86 11.82 19.53
N ALA A 318 -0.34 10.65 19.14
CA ALA A 318 -0.94 9.82 18.11
C ALA A 318 -2.32 9.23 18.51
N GLU A 319 -2.65 9.18 19.81
CA GLU A 319 -3.99 8.75 20.27
C GLU A 319 -5.13 9.64 19.77
N GLN A 320 -4.81 10.86 19.32
CA GLN A 320 -5.79 11.80 18.76
C GLN A 320 -5.97 11.65 17.25
N ILE A 321 -5.16 10.83 16.60
CA ILE A 321 -5.18 10.64 15.15
C ILE A 321 -6.18 9.54 14.80
N ASP A 322 -7.14 9.86 13.93
CA ASP A 322 -7.98 8.87 13.28
C ASP A 322 -7.28 8.44 11.98
N ILE A 323 -6.80 7.22 11.94
CA ILE A 323 -6.06 6.70 10.76
C ILE A 323 -6.93 6.69 9.51
N ASP A 324 -8.24 6.64 9.64
CA ASP A 324 -9.18 6.68 8.51
C ASP A 324 -9.08 7.98 7.71
N ASP A 325 -8.74 9.09 8.36
CA ASP A 325 -8.52 10.38 7.71
C ASP A 325 -7.25 10.39 6.83
N HIS A 326 -6.38 9.39 7.00
CA HIS A 326 -5.12 9.22 6.29
C HIS A 326 -5.15 8.10 5.24
N ILE A 327 -6.34 7.57 4.90
CA ILE A 327 -6.49 6.50 3.89
C ILE A 327 -7.55 6.90 2.87
N ASN A 328 -7.16 7.06 1.61
CA ASN A 328 -8.08 7.38 0.52
C ASN A 328 -8.31 6.16 -0.38
N VAL A 329 -9.44 5.49 -0.19
CA VAL A 329 -9.85 4.34 -1.01
C VAL A 329 -10.66 4.74 -2.25
N GLU A 330 -11.23 5.96 -2.24
CA GLU A 330 -12.18 6.40 -3.27
C GLU A 330 -11.48 6.63 -4.61
N LEU A 331 -10.28 7.21 -4.63
CA LEU A 331 -9.51 7.41 -5.86
C LEU A 331 -9.14 6.08 -6.52
N TYR A 332 -8.77 5.07 -5.73
CA TYR A 332 -8.54 3.72 -6.23
C TYR A 332 -9.81 3.09 -6.80
N LYS A 333 -10.94 3.22 -6.08
CA LYS A 333 -12.24 2.69 -6.55
C LYS A 333 -12.64 3.30 -7.90
N GLN A 334 -12.53 4.61 -8.04
CA GLN A 334 -12.82 5.31 -9.29
C GLN A 334 -11.92 4.83 -10.44
N ALA A 335 -10.62 4.67 -10.16
CA ALA A 335 -9.66 4.15 -11.14
C ALA A 335 -9.98 2.70 -11.54
N LEU A 336 -10.31 1.84 -10.58
CA LEU A 336 -10.66 0.44 -10.81
C LEU A 336 -11.93 0.30 -11.66
N ASP A 337 -12.98 1.08 -11.33
CA ASP A 337 -14.23 1.09 -12.08
C ASP A 337 -14.01 1.56 -13.52
N ALA A 338 -13.26 2.63 -13.72
CA ALA A 338 -12.92 3.14 -15.04
C ALA A 338 -12.11 2.13 -15.87
N CYS A 339 -11.13 1.47 -15.25
CA CYS A 339 -10.36 0.42 -15.91
C CYS A 339 -11.23 -0.79 -16.27
N GLN A 340 -12.12 -1.21 -15.39
CA GLN A 340 -13.03 -2.31 -15.68
C GLN A 340 -14.00 -1.98 -16.80
N GLU A 341 -14.54 -0.76 -16.85
CA GLU A 341 -15.42 -0.31 -17.93
C GLU A 341 -14.68 -0.31 -19.28
N GLN A 342 -13.45 0.20 -19.31
CA GLN A 342 -12.70 0.40 -20.54
C GLN A 342 -11.94 -0.85 -20.99
N TYR A 343 -11.35 -1.62 -20.08
CA TYR A 343 -10.43 -2.74 -20.36
C TYR A 343 -10.89 -4.08 -19.78
N GLY A 344 -12.05 -4.13 -19.14
CA GLY A 344 -12.54 -5.34 -18.46
C GLY A 344 -12.67 -6.58 -19.35
N SER A 345 -12.86 -6.39 -20.67
CA SER A 345 -12.92 -7.50 -21.62
C SER A 345 -11.56 -8.16 -21.90
N GLU A 346 -10.44 -7.51 -21.60
CA GLU A 346 -9.08 -8.02 -21.81
C GLU A 346 -8.72 -9.07 -20.75
N ASN A 347 -9.13 -8.85 -19.49
CA ASN A 347 -8.93 -9.77 -18.37
C ASN A 347 -10.11 -9.74 -17.39
N PRO A 348 -11.29 -10.30 -17.74
CA PRO A 348 -12.50 -10.21 -16.91
C PRO A 348 -12.31 -10.75 -15.49
N LYS A 349 -11.59 -11.89 -15.37
CA LYS A 349 -11.37 -12.54 -14.06
C LYS A 349 -10.51 -11.69 -13.12
N PHE A 350 -9.56 -10.96 -13.67
CA PHE A 350 -8.75 -10.03 -12.90
C PHE A 350 -9.61 -8.94 -12.29
N TYR A 351 -10.44 -8.25 -13.10
CA TYR A 351 -11.28 -7.17 -12.62
C TYR A 351 -12.34 -7.65 -11.63
N GLU A 352 -12.97 -8.81 -11.85
CA GLU A 352 -13.89 -9.43 -10.88
C GLU A 352 -13.21 -9.68 -9.54
N ARG A 353 -11.97 -10.19 -9.55
CA ARG A 353 -11.18 -10.44 -8.35
C ARG A 353 -10.84 -9.14 -7.62
N MET A 354 -10.43 -8.09 -8.34
CA MET A 354 -10.08 -6.79 -7.74
C MET A 354 -11.31 -6.10 -7.13
N GLN A 355 -12.48 -6.18 -7.77
CA GLN A 355 -13.72 -5.64 -7.20
C GLN A 355 -14.14 -6.38 -5.92
N ALA A 356 -14.02 -7.70 -5.92
CA ALA A 356 -14.32 -8.51 -4.72
C ALA A 356 -13.35 -8.18 -3.57
N GLN A 357 -12.07 -8.00 -3.88
CA GLN A 357 -11.05 -7.61 -2.92
C GLN A 357 -11.32 -6.22 -2.36
N PHE A 358 -11.62 -5.24 -3.21
CA PHE A 358 -11.98 -3.89 -2.78
C PHE A 358 -13.17 -3.94 -1.80
N ALA A 359 -14.23 -4.66 -2.13
CA ALA A 359 -15.40 -4.80 -1.26
C ALA A 359 -15.08 -5.45 0.10
N LEU A 360 -14.07 -6.32 0.14
CA LEU A 360 -13.66 -7.02 1.37
C LEU A 360 -12.80 -6.14 2.27
N TYR A 361 -11.89 -5.35 1.71
CA TYR A 361 -10.84 -4.68 2.50
C TYR A 361 -10.95 -3.16 2.60
N ASN A 362 -11.83 -2.51 1.84
CA ASN A 362 -11.92 -1.05 1.78
C ASN A 362 -13.28 -0.46 2.20
N ASN A 363 -14.19 -1.29 2.69
CA ASN A 363 -15.52 -0.84 3.16
C ASN A 363 -15.60 -0.80 4.68
#